data_443a4fce0357f7cae24b681cf184e206
#
_entry.id   443a4fce0357f7cae24b681cf184e206
#
_cell.length_a   1.000
_cell.length_b   1.000
_cell.length_c   1.000
_cell.angle_alpha   90.00
_cell.angle_beta   90.00
_cell.angle_gamma   90.00
#
_symmetry.space_group_name_H-M   'P 1'
#
loop_
_entity.id
_entity.type
_entity.pdbx_description
1 polymer ?
#
loop_
_entity_poly.entity_id
_entity_poly.type
_entity_poly.pdbx_seq_one_letter_code
_entity_poly.pdbx_strand_id
1 'polypeptide(L)'
;MLFRSVMLCNDVSLRNLIPGEIAKSFGFFQSKPASAFSPVAVTPDALGDAWKDGKLHGRLEVELNGKLLGEADAGVDMTFDFGTLIAHAAKTRGLGAGTIVGSGMVSNRGPDGGPGKTIAEGGVGYSCLAELRTVETLAHGAPSTPFLKRGDRVRIEMRDARRHSIFGAIEQDVAQP
;
A
#
# COMPACT_ATOMS: atom_id res chain seq x y z
N MET A 1 -25.09 2.28 1.47
CA MET A 1 -24.05 1.98 0.45
C MET A 1 -23.42 0.67 0.81
N LEU A 2 -23.34 -0.28 -0.11
CA LEU A 2 -22.73 -1.59 0.16
C LEU A 2 -21.28 -1.54 -0.31
N PHE A 3 -20.33 -1.64 0.64
CA PHE A 3 -18.96 -2.01 0.34
C PHE A 3 -18.96 -3.43 -0.24
N ARG A 4 -18.39 -3.62 -1.42
CA ARG A 4 -18.58 -4.86 -2.16
C ARG A 4 -17.37 -5.76 -2.16
N SER A 5 -16.18 -5.20 -2.30
CA SER A 5 -14.98 -5.99 -2.47
C SER A 5 -13.72 -5.25 -2.07
N VAL A 6 -12.68 -6.00 -1.80
CA VAL A 6 -11.31 -5.57 -1.52
C VAL A 6 -10.41 -6.03 -2.68
N MET A 7 -9.41 -5.25 -2.99
CA MET A 7 -8.36 -5.60 -3.97
C MET A 7 -7.04 -4.93 -3.58
N LEU A 8 -5.94 -5.39 -4.14
CA LEU A 8 -4.66 -4.72 -4.01
C LEU A 8 -4.59 -3.52 -4.96
N CYS A 9 -3.83 -2.51 -4.56
CA CYS A 9 -3.56 -1.33 -5.36
C CYS A 9 -2.09 -0.95 -5.25
N ASN A 10 -1.42 -0.81 -6.39
CA ASN A 10 -0.15 -0.10 -6.47
C ASN A 10 -0.43 1.37 -6.78
N ASP A 11 -0.49 2.18 -5.73
CA ASP A 11 -0.78 3.61 -5.82
C ASP A 11 0.51 4.41 -6.07
N VAL A 12 1.03 4.32 -7.29
CA VAL A 12 2.28 4.96 -7.71
C VAL A 12 2.24 6.46 -7.48
N SER A 13 3.33 7.01 -6.95
CA SER A 13 3.46 8.44 -6.68
C SER A 13 4.80 8.96 -7.18
N LEU A 14 4.75 10.01 -8.01
CA LEU A 14 5.93 10.72 -8.50
C LEU A 14 6.38 11.72 -7.44
N ARG A 15 7.16 11.24 -6.46
CA ARG A 15 7.45 11.95 -5.21
C ARG A 15 8.10 13.33 -5.42
N ASN A 16 8.88 13.52 -6.47
CA ASN A 16 9.51 14.81 -6.77
C ASN A 16 8.52 15.90 -7.21
N LEU A 17 7.31 15.52 -7.67
CA LEU A 17 6.28 16.47 -8.09
C LEU A 17 5.38 16.91 -6.92
N ILE A 18 5.27 16.09 -5.88
CA ILE A 18 4.35 16.29 -4.74
C ILE A 18 4.56 17.65 -4.05
N PRO A 19 5.78 18.09 -3.68
CA PRO A 19 5.97 19.36 -2.98
C PRO A 19 5.44 20.56 -3.78
N GLY A 20 5.66 20.58 -5.09
CA GLY A 20 5.18 21.65 -5.97
C GLY A 20 3.65 21.68 -6.10
N GLU A 21 2.99 20.53 -6.05
CA GLU A 21 1.52 20.44 -6.09
C GLU A 21 0.90 20.83 -4.75
N ILE A 22 1.46 20.38 -3.64
CA ILE A 22 1.00 20.78 -2.30
C ILE A 22 1.10 22.30 -2.12
N ALA A 23 2.20 22.92 -2.56
CA ALA A 23 2.39 24.36 -2.46
C ALA A 23 1.31 25.18 -3.20
N LYS A 24 0.65 24.59 -4.20
CA LYS A 24 -0.47 25.21 -4.93
C LYS A 24 -1.83 24.99 -4.28
N SER A 25 -1.91 24.23 -3.21
CA SER A 25 -3.12 23.94 -2.41
C SER A 25 -4.26 23.21 -3.14
N PHE A 26 -4.03 22.66 -4.33
CA PHE A 26 -5.05 21.90 -5.11
C PHE A 26 -5.03 20.39 -4.82
N GLY A 27 -4.05 19.89 -4.09
CA GLY A 27 -3.83 18.46 -3.91
C GLY A 27 -3.03 17.84 -5.05
N PHE A 28 -3.04 16.52 -5.12
CA PHE A 28 -2.22 15.75 -6.06
C PHE A 28 -2.92 15.62 -7.42
N PHE A 29 -2.18 15.85 -8.50
CA PHE A 29 -2.65 15.66 -9.86
C PHE A 29 -1.59 14.98 -10.74
N GLN A 30 -0.56 15.70 -11.16
CA GLN A 30 0.54 15.15 -11.99
C GLN A 30 1.40 14.15 -11.22
N SER A 31 1.49 14.29 -9.91
CA SER A 31 2.22 13.37 -9.04
C SER A 31 1.56 12.00 -8.90
N LYS A 32 0.31 11.86 -9.33
CA LYS A 32 -0.45 10.61 -9.23
C LYS A 32 -0.81 10.09 -10.64
N PRO A 33 0.11 9.36 -11.30
CA PRO A 33 -0.21 8.64 -12.53
C PRO A 33 -1.25 7.55 -12.27
N ALA A 34 -1.64 6.83 -13.31
CA ALA A 34 -2.59 5.72 -13.18
C ALA A 34 -2.10 4.68 -12.16
N SER A 35 -2.99 4.27 -11.27
CA SER A 35 -2.75 3.16 -10.33
C SER A 35 -2.93 1.82 -11.03
N ALA A 36 -2.24 0.79 -10.54
CA ALA A 36 -2.48 -0.59 -10.95
C ALA A 36 -3.22 -1.35 -9.83
N PHE A 37 -4.07 -2.26 -10.24
CA PHE A 37 -4.89 -3.05 -9.33
C PHE A 37 -4.61 -4.54 -9.55
N SER A 38 -4.87 -5.34 -8.51
CA SER A 38 -4.86 -6.79 -8.65
C SER A 38 -5.94 -7.27 -9.64
N PRO A 39 -5.70 -8.38 -10.34
CA PRO A 39 -6.65 -8.88 -11.36
C PRO A 39 -7.99 -9.32 -10.77
N VAL A 40 -8.04 -9.61 -9.48
CA VAL A 40 -9.24 -10.08 -8.78
C VAL A 40 -9.56 -9.16 -7.61
N ALA A 41 -10.84 -8.83 -7.46
CA ALA A 41 -11.41 -8.23 -6.27
C ALA A 41 -12.26 -9.27 -5.54
N VAL A 42 -12.10 -9.38 -4.21
CA VAL A 42 -12.71 -10.42 -3.37
C VAL A 42 -13.69 -9.78 -2.38
N THR A 43 -14.86 -10.38 -2.19
CA THR A 43 -15.82 -9.90 -1.20
C THR A 43 -15.32 -10.19 0.22
N PRO A 44 -15.67 -9.36 1.22
CA PRO A 44 -15.32 -9.62 2.62
C PRO A 44 -15.71 -11.02 3.10
N ASP A 45 -16.87 -11.52 2.69
CA ASP A 45 -17.35 -12.85 3.09
C ASP A 45 -16.43 -13.98 2.58
N ALA A 46 -15.86 -13.82 1.39
CA ALA A 46 -14.93 -14.79 0.81
C ALA A 46 -13.52 -14.74 1.43
N LEU A 47 -13.20 -13.68 2.17
CA LEU A 47 -11.96 -13.56 2.91
C LEU A 47 -11.98 -14.31 4.26
N GLY A 48 -13.17 -14.74 4.73
CA GLY A 48 -13.33 -15.48 5.97
C GLY A 48 -12.68 -14.76 7.16
N ASP A 49 -11.90 -15.49 7.95
CA ASP A 49 -11.24 -14.97 9.17
C ASP A 49 -10.19 -13.88 8.89
N ALA A 50 -9.75 -13.74 7.64
CA ALA A 50 -8.85 -12.65 7.26
C ALA A 50 -9.56 -11.28 7.24
N TRP A 51 -10.90 -11.26 7.16
CA TRP A 51 -11.70 -10.05 7.27
C TRP A 51 -12.26 -9.91 8.67
N LYS A 52 -11.70 -9.02 9.46
CA LYS A 52 -12.11 -8.81 10.85
C LYS A 52 -12.16 -7.32 11.18
N ASP A 53 -13.20 -6.88 11.89
CA ASP A 53 -13.36 -5.51 12.38
C ASP A 53 -13.26 -4.45 11.27
N GLY A 54 -13.76 -4.78 10.06
CA GLY A 54 -13.69 -3.89 8.92
C GLY A 54 -12.29 -3.72 8.32
N LYS A 55 -11.36 -4.61 8.63
CA LYS A 55 -9.96 -4.62 8.17
C LYS A 55 -9.62 -5.96 7.52
N LEU A 56 -8.68 -5.93 6.59
CA LEU A 56 -8.08 -7.13 6.01
C LEU A 56 -6.80 -7.45 6.77
N HIS A 57 -6.72 -8.63 7.36
CA HIS A 57 -5.51 -9.17 7.98
C HIS A 57 -4.84 -10.14 7.02
N GLY A 58 -3.54 -10.05 6.93
CA GLY A 58 -2.71 -10.88 6.06
C GLY A 58 -1.48 -10.14 5.57
N ARG A 59 -0.46 -10.89 5.20
CA ARG A 59 0.81 -10.34 4.75
C ARG A 59 0.73 -9.85 3.33
N LEU A 60 1.05 -8.57 3.14
CA LEU A 60 1.24 -7.96 1.84
C LEU A 60 2.70 -8.12 1.44
N GLU A 61 2.98 -9.08 0.58
CA GLU A 61 4.32 -9.32 0.03
C GLU A 61 4.60 -8.29 -1.07
N VAL A 62 5.68 -7.53 -0.91
CA VAL A 62 6.16 -6.55 -1.89
C VAL A 62 7.59 -6.90 -2.27
N GLU A 63 7.81 -7.15 -3.55
CA GLU A 63 9.13 -7.45 -4.10
C GLU A 63 9.59 -6.33 -5.04
N LEU A 64 10.88 -6.04 -4.98
CA LEU A 64 11.57 -5.15 -5.91
C LEU A 64 12.72 -5.91 -6.56
N ASN A 65 12.69 -6.05 -7.89
CA ASN A 65 13.70 -6.78 -8.66
C ASN A 65 13.93 -8.22 -8.14
N GLY A 66 12.84 -8.92 -7.79
CA GLY A 66 12.87 -10.29 -7.27
C GLY A 66 13.38 -10.43 -5.84
N LYS A 67 13.57 -9.33 -5.12
CA LYS A 67 13.94 -9.33 -3.70
C LYS A 67 12.79 -8.83 -2.86
N LEU A 68 12.49 -9.53 -1.77
CA LEU A 68 11.46 -9.14 -0.82
C LEU A 68 11.86 -7.80 -0.16
N LEU A 69 11.04 -6.78 -0.38
CA LEU A 69 11.15 -5.46 0.24
C LEU A 69 10.39 -5.40 1.57
N GLY A 70 9.23 -6.05 1.61
CA GLY A 70 8.41 -6.13 2.81
C GLY A 70 7.28 -7.16 2.71
N GLU A 71 6.81 -7.59 3.88
CA GLU A 71 5.69 -8.52 4.08
C GLU A 71 4.82 -8.09 5.28
N ALA A 72 4.52 -6.79 5.37
CA ALA A 72 3.74 -6.23 6.47
C ALA A 72 2.29 -6.76 6.47
N ASP A 73 1.73 -6.98 7.66
CA ASP A 73 0.31 -7.35 7.82
C ASP A 73 -0.58 -6.11 7.59
N ALA A 74 -1.57 -6.25 6.72
CA ALA A 74 -2.41 -5.14 6.30
C ALA A 74 -3.38 -4.64 7.38
N GLY A 75 -3.70 -5.47 8.38
CA GLY A 75 -4.72 -5.16 9.41
C GLY A 75 -4.15 -4.74 10.77
N VAL A 76 -2.92 -5.20 11.12
CA VAL A 76 -2.37 -5.09 12.48
C VAL A 76 -2.28 -3.64 12.96
N ASP A 77 -1.68 -2.76 12.16
CA ASP A 77 -1.49 -1.34 12.52
C ASP A 77 -2.39 -0.38 11.71
N MET A 78 -3.42 -0.91 11.04
CA MET A 78 -4.37 -0.09 10.31
C MET A 78 -5.19 0.77 11.30
N THR A 79 -4.97 2.07 11.28
CA THR A 79 -5.58 3.02 12.24
C THR A 79 -7.08 3.15 12.05
N PHE A 80 -7.54 3.28 10.80
CA PHE A 80 -8.94 3.43 10.45
C PHE A 80 -9.40 2.22 9.64
N ASP A 81 -10.47 1.57 10.07
CA ASP A 81 -11.12 0.51 9.28
C ASP A 81 -11.77 1.07 8.00
N PHE A 82 -12.08 0.19 7.04
CA PHE A 82 -12.69 0.62 5.77
C PHE A 82 -14.03 1.30 5.93
N GLY A 83 -14.83 0.93 6.94
CA GLY A 83 -16.10 1.58 7.24
C GLY A 83 -15.91 3.05 7.61
N THR A 84 -14.94 3.33 8.48
CA THR A 84 -14.54 4.69 8.88
C THR A 84 -14.04 5.50 7.69
N LEU A 85 -13.20 4.93 6.83
CA LEU A 85 -12.69 5.60 5.63
C LEU A 85 -13.81 5.95 4.64
N ILE A 86 -14.74 5.02 4.42
CA ILE A 86 -15.89 5.22 3.53
C ILE A 86 -16.83 6.29 4.10
N ALA A 87 -17.12 6.24 5.41
CA ALA A 87 -17.97 7.24 6.07
C ALA A 87 -17.34 8.64 5.97
N HIS A 88 -16.03 8.75 6.15
CA HIS A 88 -15.29 9.99 5.97
C HIS A 88 -15.39 10.52 4.53
N ALA A 89 -15.15 9.67 3.53
CA ALA A 89 -15.24 10.05 2.11
C ALA A 89 -16.66 10.47 1.70
N ALA A 90 -17.70 9.86 2.29
CA ALA A 90 -19.09 10.13 2.02
C ALA A 90 -19.68 11.31 2.81
N LYS A 91 -18.94 11.93 3.70
CA LYS A 91 -19.45 12.95 4.65
C LYS A 91 -20.14 14.14 3.97
N THR A 92 -19.63 14.56 2.82
CA THR A 92 -20.14 15.75 2.10
C THR A 92 -20.62 15.45 0.69
N ARG A 93 -20.57 14.18 0.26
CA ARG A 93 -20.90 13.77 -1.11
C ARG A 93 -21.39 12.32 -1.17
N GLY A 94 -22.26 12.03 -2.12
CA GLY A 94 -22.60 10.64 -2.46
C GLY A 94 -21.42 9.96 -3.19
N LEU A 95 -21.16 8.70 -2.84
CA LEU A 95 -20.20 7.87 -3.57
C LEU A 95 -20.97 7.05 -4.61
N GLY A 96 -20.61 7.19 -5.87
CA GLY A 96 -21.24 6.47 -6.98
C GLY A 96 -20.75 5.04 -7.10
N ALA A 97 -21.40 4.26 -7.96
CA ALA A 97 -20.92 2.92 -8.33
C ALA A 97 -19.52 3.00 -8.97
N GLY A 98 -18.64 2.08 -8.60
CA GLY A 98 -17.25 2.07 -9.07
C GLY A 98 -16.29 2.97 -8.29
N THR A 99 -16.75 3.67 -7.24
CA THR A 99 -15.83 4.41 -6.36
C THR A 99 -14.90 3.44 -5.65
N ILE A 100 -13.60 3.74 -5.70
CA ILE A 100 -12.54 3.01 -5.00
C ILE A 100 -12.06 3.88 -3.83
N VAL A 101 -11.99 3.28 -2.63
CA VAL A 101 -11.46 3.92 -1.43
C VAL A 101 -10.19 3.20 -1.01
N GLY A 102 -9.06 3.91 -1.03
CA GLY A 102 -7.76 3.37 -0.62
C GLY A 102 -7.54 3.50 0.88
N SER A 103 -6.95 2.47 1.49
CA SER A 103 -6.56 2.47 2.91
C SER A 103 -5.24 3.20 3.18
N GLY A 104 -4.53 3.60 2.13
CA GLY A 104 -3.15 4.06 2.22
C GLY A 104 -2.14 2.91 2.19
N MET A 105 -0.87 3.20 2.43
CA MET A 105 0.18 2.20 2.46
C MET A 105 0.01 1.26 3.67
N VAL A 106 0.38 -0.01 3.48
CA VAL A 106 0.46 -1.01 4.56
C VAL A 106 1.81 -0.86 5.26
N SER A 107 1.79 -0.71 6.57
CA SER A 107 2.99 -0.52 7.38
C SER A 107 2.78 -1.12 8.76
N ASN A 108 3.83 -1.71 9.34
CA ASN A 108 3.81 -2.20 10.71
C ASN A 108 4.89 -1.53 11.56
N ARG A 109 4.55 -1.30 12.82
CA ARG A 109 5.46 -0.76 13.82
C ARG A 109 6.47 -1.80 14.27
N GLY A 110 7.60 -1.33 14.75
CA GLY A 110 8.53 -2.15 15.50
C GLY A 110 7.95 -2.60 16.85
N PRO A 111 8.55 -3.63 17.48
CA PRO A 111 8.10 -4.12 18.79
C PRO A 111 8.12 -3.05 19.91
N ASP A 112 8.92 -2.03 19.74
CA ASP A 112 9.07 -0.88 20.64
C ASP A 112 8.06 0.25 20.34
N GLY A 113 7.16 0.05 19.35
CA GLY A 113 6.20 1.05 18.88
C GLY A 113 6.80 2.09 17.94
N GLY A 114 8.10 2.04 17.67
CA GLY A 114 8.80 2.87 16.71
C GLY A 114 8.62 2.41 15.26
N PRO A 115 9.44 2.93 14.33
CA PRO A 115 9.43 2.50 12.93
C PRO A 115 9.70 1.00 12.79
N GLY A 116 9.10 0.37 11.79
CA GLY A 116 9.41 -1.00 11.43
C GLY A 116 10.88 -1.16 11.01
N LYS A 117 11.37 -2.40 11.01
CA LYS A 117 12.71 -2.76 10.55
C LYS A 117 12.65 -3.39 9.18
N THR A 118 13.72 -3.26 8.41
CA THR A 118 13.90 -3.95 7.13
C THR A 118 13.92 -5.47 7.31
N ILE A 119 13.70 -6.22 6.23
CA ILE A 119 13.83 -7.69 6.23
C ILE A 119 15.25 -8.10 6.69
N ALA A 120 16.28 -7.39 6.25
CA ALA A 120 17.67 -7.67 6.61
C ALA A 120 17.95 -7.48 8.12
N GLU A 121 17.19 -6.61 8.78
CA GLU A 121 17.28 -6.38 10.23
C GLU A 121 16.34 -7.27 11.05
N GLY A 122 15.69 -8.24 10.40
CA GLY A 122 14.77 -9.19 11.05
C GLY A 122 13.37 -8.62 11.28
N GLY A 123 12.99 -7.52 10.60
CA GLY A 123 11.65 -6.97 10.60
C GLY A 123 10.81 -7.49 9.44
N VAL A 124 9.61 -6.93 9.30
CA VAL A 124 8.68 -7.25 8.20
C VAL A 124 8.88 -6.36 6.96
N GLY A 125 9.88 -5.48 6.98
CA GLY A 125 10.18 -4.58 5.87
C GLY A 125 9.10 -3.53 5.63
N TYR A 126 9.09 -3.01 4.40
CA TYR A 126 8.26 -1.87 4.01
C TYR A 126 7.51 -2.13 2.70
N SER A 127 6.27 -1.67 2.61
CA SER A 127 5.51 -1.70 1.36
C SER A 127 5.67 -0.41 0.53
N CYS A 128 6.37 0.59 1.06
CA CYS A 128 6.52 1.91 0.45
C CYS A 128 7.96 2.41 0.51
N LEU A 129 8.57 2.65 -0.65
CA LEU A 129 9.93 3.21 -0.72
C LEU A 129 10.06 4.58 -0.06
N ALA A 130 9.02 5.42 -0.12
CA ALA A 130 9.07 6.73 0.53
C ALA A 130 9.10 6.61 2.05
N GLU A 131 8.40 5.64 2.64
CA GLU A 131 8.46 5.36 4.07
C GLU A 131 9.84 4.89 4.47
N LEU A 132 10.37 3.86 3.81
CA LEU A 132 11.73 3.36 4.06
C LEU A 132 12.76 4.49 4.01
N ARG A 133 12.72 5.31 2.97
CA ARG A 133 13.62 6.47 2.82
C ARG A 133 13.47 7.51 3.93
N THR A 134 12.24 7.70 4.43
CA THR A 134 11.99 8.60 5.56
C THR A 134 12.62 8.06 6.83
N VAL A 135 12.46 6.76 7.10
CA VAL A 135 13.08 6.10 8.26
C VAL A 135 14.60 6.15 8.16
N GLU A 136 15.20 5.86 6.99
CA GLU A 136 16.64 6.01 6.76
C GLU A 136 17.12 7.45 7.02
N THR A 137 16.35 8.43 6.55
CA THR A 137 16.70 9.86 6.77
C THR A 137 16.67 10.21 8.25
N LEU A 138 15.68 9.76 9.01
CA LEU A 138 15.59 10.01 10.45
C LEU A 138 16.73 9.32 11.22
N ALA A 139 17.11 8.12 10.81
CA ALA A 139 18.17 7.35 11.47
C ALA A 139 19.59 7.81 11.10
N HIS A 140 19.82 8.22 9.86
CA HIS A 140 21.15 8.41 9.30
C HIS A 140 21.39 9.81 8.67
N GLY A 141 20.37 10.68 8.68
CA GLY A 141 20.45 12.02 8.11
C GLY A 141 20.20 12.10 6.61
N ALA A 142 20.25 10.96 5.88
CA ALA A 142 19.98 10.89 4.45
C ALA A 142 19.48 9.49 4.07
N PRO A 143 18.65 9.36 3.01
CA PRO A 143 18.20 8.07 2.54
C PRO A 143 19.28 7.37 1.69
N SER A 144 19.45 6.06 1.88
CA SER A 144 20.34 5.20 1.08
C SER A 144 19.59 4.47 -0.04
N THR A 145 18.31 4.17 0.17
CA THR A 145 17.47 3.48 -0.82
C THR A 145 17.08 4.42 -1.96
N PRO A 146 17.32 4.09 -3.24
CA PRO A 146 16.87 4.90 -4.36
C PRO A 146 15.36 4.75 -4.58
N PHE A 147 14.72 5.74 -5.22
CA PHE A 147 13.42 5.53 -5.83
C PHE A 147 13.51 4.62 -7.05
N LEU A 148 12.36 4.12 -7.51
CA LEU A 148 12.26 3.28 -8.71
C LEU A 148 12.88 4.00 -9.92
N LYS A 149 13.58 3.26 -10.73
CA LYS A 149 14.16 3.70 -11.99
C LYS A 149 13.69 2.81 -13.14
N ARG A 150 13.90 3.25 -14.36
CA ARG A 150 13.61 2.45 -15.57
C ARG A 150 14.25 1.06 -15.48
N GLY A 151 13.47 0.04 -15.79
CA GLY A 151 13.86 -1.36 -15.76
C GLY A 151 13.68 -2.04 -14.40
N ASP A 152 13.31 -1.30 -13.35
CA ASP A 152 12.93 -1.94 -12.10
C ASP A 152 11.60 -2.66 -12.25
N ARG A 153 11.47 -3.81 -11.58
CA ARG A 153 10.28 -4.63 -11.54
C ARG A 153 9.71 -4.66 -10.12
N VAL A 154 8.42 -4.35 -10.01
CA VAL A 154 7.66 -4.40 -8.76
C VAL A 154 6.66 -5.54 -8.83
N ARG A 155 6.58 -6.35 -7.78
CA ARG A 155 5.56 -7.37 -7.60
C ARG A 155 4.90 -7.19 -6.24
N ILE A 156 3.56 -7.18 -6.23
CA ILE A 156 2.75 -7.03 -5.02
C ILE A 156 1.73 -8.16 -5.00
N GLU A 157 1.70 -8.93 -3.93
CA GLU A 157 0.78 -10.05 -3.77
C GLU A 157 0.38 -10.23 -2.31
N MET A 158 -0.80 -10.81 -2.08
CA MET A 158 -1.23 -11.28 -0.76
C MET A 158 -1.64 -12.75 -0.88
N ARG A 159 -1.14 -13.56 0.05
CA ARG A 159 -1.41 -15.01 0.09
C ARG A 159 -2.16 -15.39 1.37
N ASP A 160 -3.05 -16.37 1.21
CA ASP A 160 -3.72 -17.00 2.36
C ASP A 160 -2.76 -17.90 3.17
N ALA A 161 -3.25 -18.48 4.26
CA ALA A 161 -2.48 -19.39 5.11
C ALA A 161 -2.02 -20.67 4.37
N ARG A 162 -2.67 -21.02 3.26
CA ARG A 162 -2.30 -22.14 2.39
C ARG A 162 -1.37 -21.74 1.24
N ARG A 163 -0.89 -20.50 1.25
CA ARG A 163 -0.03 -19.90 0.22
C ARG A 163 -0.72 -19.70 -1.14
N HIS A 164 -2.04 -19.76 -1.22
CA HIS A 164 -2.77 -19.38 -2.43
C HIS A 164 -2.87 -17.87 -2.54
N SER A 165 -2.73 -17.36 -3.75
CA SER A 165 -2.94 -15.94 -4.03
C SER A 165 -4.40 -15.57 -3.84
N ILE A 166 -4.68 -14.55 -3.02
CA ILE A 166 -6.05 -14.11 -2.73
C ILE A 166 -6.59 -13.26 -3.88
N PHE A 167 -5.79 -12.33 -4.38
CA PHE A 167 -6.20 -11.30 -5.34
C PHE A 167 -5.52 -11.45 -6.71
N GLY A 168 -4.60 -12.40 -6.86
CA GLY A 168 -3.60 -12.37 -7.93
C GLY A 168 -2.51 -11.34 -7.64
N ALA A 169 -1.44 -11.37 -8.42
CA ALA A 169 -0.33 -10.45 -8.27
C ALA A 169 -0.49 -9.21 -9.16
N ILE A 170 -0.08 -8.05 -8.64
CA ILE A 170 0.29 -6.90 -9.45
C ILE A 170 1.75 -7.09 -9.82
N GLU A 171 2.08 -7.07 -11.10
CA GLU A 171 3.44 -7.25 -11.60
C GLU A 171 3.70 -6.23 -12.70
N GLN A 172 4.67 -5.33 -12.47
CA GLN A 172 4.91 -4.18 -13.32
C GLN A 172 6.39 -3.91 -13.49
N ASP A 173 6.77 -3.57 -14.70
CA ASP A 173 8.09 -3.01 -15.01
C ASP A 173 7.99 -1.49 -15.15
N VAL A 174 8.98 -0.78 -14.61
CA VAL A 174 9.08 0.68 -14.77
C VAL A 174 9.58 0.98 -16.19
N ALA A 175 8.68 1.47 -17.03
CA ALA A 175 8.96 1.90 -18.40
C ALA A 175 9.08 3.42 -18.49
N GLN A 176 9.64 3.91 -19.61
CA GLN A 176 9.45 5.31 -20.02
C GLN A 176 8.10 5.44 -20.75
N PRO A 177 7.42 6.58 -20.57
CA PRO A 177 6.27 6.92 -21.41
C PRO A 177 6.66 7.04 -22.87
#